data_b04d4a3d4f8c915a34b94a1daf332ee1
#
_entry.id   b04d4a3d4f8c915a34b94a1daf332ee1
#
_cell.length_a   1.000
_cell.length_b   1.000
_cell.length_c   1.000
_cell.angle_alpha   90.00
_cell.angle_beta   90.00
_cell.angle_gamma   90.00
#
_symmetry.space_group_name_H-M   'P 1'
#
loop_
_entity.id
_entity.type
_entity.pdbx_description
1 polymer ?
#
loop_
_entity_poly.entity_id
_entity_poly.type
_entity_poly.pdbx_seq_one_letter_code
_entity_poly.pdbx_strand_id
1 'polypeptide(L)'
;MLLLKLILLLLVILLFYKALCFPPIRDNYLVMLIGKKRSGKTTFLARCSIHYHLLGRKVYATCPLPCARLIDYEDIGKSHFPPHSVIIIDEVGMIWDNRDFKSFNKDVRNYFKLQGHYK
;
A
#
# COMPACT_ATOMS: atom_id res chain seq x y z
N MET A 1 -18.69 37.04 16.18
CA MET A 1 -17.22 36.89 16.13
C MET A 1 -16.75 35.51 16.60
N LEU A 2 -17.17 35.05 17.77
CA LEU A 2 -16.77 33.72 18.29
C LEU A 2 -17.30 32.56 17.42
N LEU A 3 -18.56 32.64 17.03
CA LEU A 3 -19.22 31.65 16.18
C LEU A 3 -18.53 31.50 14.83
N LEU A 4 -18.11 32.59 14.20
CA LEU A 4 -17.42 32.60 12.92
C LEU A 4 -16.03 31.93 13.02
N LYS A 5 -15.30 32.17 14.11
CA LYS A 5 -14.01 31.52 14.39
C LYS A 5 -14.16 30.02 14.61
N LEU A 6 -15.24 29.60 15.28
CA LEU A 6 -15.53 28.21 15.54
C LEU A 6 -15.89 27.44 14.25
N ILE A 7 -16.68 28.06 13.37
CA ILE A 7 -17.03 27.53 12.05
C ILE A 7 -15.77 27.40 11.18
N LEU A 8 -14.91 28.42 11.18
CA LEU A 8 -13.66 28.39 10.41
C LEU A 8 -12.73 27.29 10.91
N LEU A 9 -12.58 27.12 12.23
CA LEU A 9 -11.80 26.05 12.83
C LEU A 9 -12.34 24.67 12.44
N LEU A 10 -13.66 24.49 12.51
CA LEU A 10 -14.31 23.23 12.12
C LEU A 10 -14.08 22.92 10.64
N LEU A 11 -14.14 23.92 9.77
CA LEU A 11 -13.91 23.79 8.33
C LEU A 11 -12.46 23.41 8.05
N VAL A 12 -11.49 23.99 8.75
CA VAL A 12 -10.07 23.63 8.65
C VAL A 12 -9.82 22.18 9.10
N ILE A 13 -10.42 21.78 10.22
CA ILE A 13 -10.32 20.40 10.72
C ILE A 13 -10.94 19.42 9.71
N LEU A 14 -12.07 19.77 9.11
CA LEU A 14 -12.76 18.93 8.12
C LEU A 14 -11.98 18.81 6.81
N LEU A 15 -11.30 19.89 6.38
CA LEU A 15 -10.39 19.87 5.24
C LEU A 15 -9.15 19.03 5.52
N PHE A 16 -8.57 19.16 6.72
CA PHE A 16 -7.43 18.33 7.15
C PHE A 16 -7.83 16.86 7.22
N TYR A 17 -8.99 16.57 7.78
CA TYR A 17 -9.53 15.21 7.84
C TYR A 17 -9.72 14.61 6.44
N LYS A 18 -10.33 15.36 5.51
CA LYS A 18 -10.46 14.93 4.11
C LYS A 18 -9.10 14.71 3.44
N ALA A 19 -8.12 15.59 3.67
CA ALA A 19 -6.79 15.44 3.09
C ALA A 19 -6.05 14.21 3.63
N LEU A 20 -6.26 13.86 4.90
CA LEU A 20 -5.69 12.64 5.51
C LEU A 20 -6.44 11.36 5.12
N CYS A 21 -7.76 11.44 4.99
CA CYS A 21 -8.62 10.29 4.68
C CYS A 21 -8.85 10.08 3.19
N PHE A 22 -8.36 10.99 2.33
CA PHE A 22 -8.46 10.79 0.89
C PHE A 22 -7.65 9.55 0.49
N PRO A 23 -8.26 8.57 -0.20
CA PRO A 23 -7.54 7.37 -0.59
C PRO A 23 -6.37 7.77 -1.48
N PRO A 24 -5.13 7.45 -1.10
CA PRO A 24 -3.96 7.83 -1.88
C PRO A 24 -3.93 7.15 -3.25
N ILE A 25 -4.68 6.05 -3.37
CA ILE A 25 -4.77 5.23 -4.58
C ILE A 25 -6.22 4.79 -4.73
N ARG A 26 -6.76 4.85 -5.94
CA ARG A 26 -8.04 4.23 -6.26
C ARG A 26 -7.93 2.71 -6.11
N ASP A 27 -9.06 2.03 -5.87
CA ASP A 27 -9.12 0.58 -5.78
C ASP A 27 -8.68 -0.08 -7.10
N ASN A 28 -7.37 -0.21 -7.25
CA ASN A 28 -6.73 -0.94 -8.33
C ASN A 28 -6.12 -2.22 -7.76
N TYR A 29 -6.12 -3.27 -8.56
CA TYR A 29 -5.57 -4.57 -8.14
C TYR A 29 -4.05 -4.56 -8.04
N LEU A 30 -3.37 -3.77 -8.86
CA LEU A 30 -1.93 -3.62 -8.88
C LEU A 30 -1.57 -2.17 -9.16
N VAL A 31 -0.74 -1.60 -8.30
CA VAL A 31 -0.22 -0.24 -8.46
C VAL A 31 1.28 -0.27 -8.36
N MET A 32 1.96 0.31 -9.32
CA MET A 32 3.41 0.45 -9.33
C MET A 32 3.79 1.91 -9.09
N LEU A 33 4.59 2.15 -8.06
CA LEU A 33 5.16 3.46 -7.76
C LEU A 33 6.56 3.58 -8.35
N ILE A 34 6.72 4.50 -9.27
CA ILE A 34 8.00 4.78 -9.91
C ILE A 34 8.48 6.17 -9.48
N GLY A 35 9.73 6.29 -9.14
CA GLY A 35 10.31 7.58 -8.75
C GLY A 35 11.77 7.48 -8.38
N LYS A 36 12.45 8.62 -8.39
CA LYS A 36 13.87 8.74 -8.03
C LYS A 36 14.10 8.28 -6.58
N LYS A 37 15.33 7.88 -6.29
CA LYS A 37 15.76 7.60 -4.92
C LYS A 37 15.50 8.82 -4.04
N ARG A 38 15.03 8.61 -2.80
CA ARG A 38 14.64 9.67 -1.85
C ARG A 38 13.47 10.57 -2.27
N SER A 39 12.62 10.13 -3.18
CA SER A 39 11.42 10.90 -3.59
C SER A 39 10.22 10.75 -2.64
N GLY A 40 10.39 10.12 -1.49
CA GLY A 40 9.30 9.93 -0.52
C GLY A 40 8.40 8.72 -0.77
N LYS A 41 8.82 7.75 -1.60
CA LYS A 41 8.04 6.53 -1.87
C LYS A 41 7.65 5.77 -0.61
N THR A 42 8.61 5.54 0.27
CA THR A 42 8.38 4.82 1.53
C THR A 42 7.42 5.57 2.45
N THR A 43 7.52 6.92 2.50
CA THR A 43 6.56 7.76 3.24
C THR A 43 5.15 7.64 2.68
N PHE A 44 5.03 7.60 1.36
CA PHE A 44 3.74 7.39 0.69
C PHE A 44 3.18 6.00 0.99
N LEU A 45 4.02 4.95 0.95
CA LEU A 45 3.63 3.58 1.31
C LEU A 45 3.18 3.49 2.77
N ALA A 46 3.85 4.18 3.69
CA ALA A 46 3.44 4.25 5.09
C ALA A 46 2.05 4.89 5.24
N ARG A 47 1.78 5.96 4.50
CA ARG A 47 0.45 6.59 4.47
C ARG A 47 -0.62 5.65 3.91
N CYS A 48 -0.31 4.92 2.85
CA CYS A 48 -1.22 3.90 2.30
C CYS A 48 -1.51 2.80 3.33
N SER A 49 -0.50 2.33 4.02
CA SER A 49 -0.62 1.30 5.06
C SER A 49 -1.60 1.72 6.15
N ILE A 50 -1.44 2.91 6.69
CA ILE A 50 -2.34 3.47 7.72
C ILE A 50 -3.76 3.62 7.16
N HIS A 51 -3.90 4.17 5.96
CA HIS A 51 -5.19 4.40 5.35
C HIS A 51 -6.00 3.11 5.18
N TYR A 52 -5.38 2.08 4.58
CA TYR A 52 -6.06 0.81 4.37
C TYR A 52 -6.34 0.05 5.66
N HIS A 53 -5.47 0.18 6.66
CA HIS A 53 -5.71 -0.37 7.98
C HIS A 53 -6.95 0.27 8.64
N LEU A 54 -7.10 1.58 8.55
CA LEU A 54 -8.27 2.31 9.05
C LEU A 54 -9.57 1.93 8.33
N LEU A 55 -9.48 1.50 7.08
CA LEU A 55 -10.62 0.95 6.33
C LEU A 55 -10.96 -0.50 6.73
N GLY A 56 -10.27 -1.08 7.71
CA GLY A 56 -10.49 -2.45 8.19
C GLY A 56 -9.83 -3.52 7.31
N ARG A 57 -8.97 -3.15 6.36
CA ARG A 57 -8.22 -4.10 5.54
C ARG A 57 -6.98 -4.59 6.27
N LYS A 58 -6.62 -5.84 6.09
CA LYS A 58 -5.35 -6.38 6.56
C LYS A 58 -4.24 -5.93 5.63
N VAL A 59 -3.20 -5.32 6.19
CA VAL A 59 -2.06 -4.82 5.44
C VAL A 59 -0.82 -5.66 5.76
N TYR A 60 -0.15 -6.11 4.71
CA TYR A 60 1.09 -6.85 4.77
C TYR A 60 2.16 -6.07 4.02
N ALA A 61 3.39 -6.07 4.52
CA ALA A 61 4.48 -5.35 3.89
C ALA A 61 5.79 -6.12 3.98
N THR A 62 6.64 -5.96 2.99
CA THR A 62 8.00 -6.53 2.96
C THR A 62 9.02 -5.66 3.68
N CYS A 63 8.64 -4.46 4.07
CA CYS A 63 9.42 -3.54 4.88
C CYS A 63 8.64 -3.12 6.12
N PRO A 64 9.29 -2.68 7.22
CA PRO A 64 8.61 -2.24 8.41
C PRO A 64 7.82 -0.95 8.13
N LEU A 65 6.49 -1.08 8.09
CA LEU A 65 5.55 0.02 7.93
C LEU A 65 4.55 0.06 9.09
N PRO A 66 4.04 1.24 9.46
CA PRO A 66 3.01 1.34 10.49
C PRO A 66 1.75 0.60 10.06
N CYS A 67 1.09 -0.05 11.02
CA CYS A 67 -0.17 -0.80 10.81
C CYS A 67 -0.07 -1.97 9.81
N ALA A 68 1.12 -2.37 9.39
CA ALA A 68 1.35 -3.49 8.48
C ALA A 68 2.05 -4.65 9.18
N ARG A 69 1.65 -5.87 8.83
CA ARG A 69 2.36 -7.07 9.26
C ARG A 69 3.53 -7.33 8.32
N LEU A 70 4.72 -7.49 8.88
CA LEU A 70 5.91 -7.81 8.11
C LEU A 70 5.81 -9.24 7.54
N ILE A 71 6.13 -9.38 6.27
CA ILE A 71 6.19 -10.66 5.56
C ILE A 71 7.47 -10.72 4.73
N ASP A 72 7.92 -11.93 4.44
CA ASP A 72 9.04 -12.15 3.53
C ASP A 72 8.56 -12.23 2.08
N TYR A 73 9.45 -11.93 1.14
CA TYR A 73 9.14 -12.02 -0.29
C TYR A 73 8.77 -13.42 -0.73
N GLU A 74 9.33 -14.43 -0.07
CA GLU A 74 9.06 -15.82 -0.37
C GLU A 74 7.64 -16.23 0.00
N ASP A 75 7.01 -15.51 0.91
CA ASP A 75 5.62 -15.74 1.31
C ASP A 75 4.63 -15.28 0.25
N ILE A 76 5.06 -14.37 -0.63
CA ILE A 76 4.22 -13.88 -1.72
C ILE A 76 4.04 -15.01 -2.73
N GLY A 77 2.80 -15.45 -2.90
CA GLY A 77 2.45 -16.55 -3.79
C GLY A 77 2.37 -17.93 -3.12
N LYS A 78 2.95 -18.11 -1.93
CA LYS A 78 2.86 -19.36 -1.15
C LYS A 78 1.83 -19.24 -0.02
N SER A 79 1.77 -18.08 0.63
CA SER A 79 0.86 -17.84 1.75
C SER A 79 -0.54 -17.45 1.28
N HIS A 80 -1.53 -17.93 2.02
CA HIS A 80 -2.92 -17.53 1.80
C HIS A 80 -3.19 -16.23 2.53
N PHE A 81 -3.40 -15.16 1.78
CA PHE A 81 -3.83 -13.89 2.34
C PHE A 81 -5.35 -13.80 2.37
N PRO A 82 -5.95 -13.22 3.41
CA PRO A 82 -7.39 -13.01 3.45
C PRO A 82 -7.87 -12.16 2.26
N PRO A 83 -9.12 -12.35 1.78
CA PRO A 83 -9.66 -11.52 0.72
C PRO A 83 -9.62 -10.04 1.11
N HIS A 84 -9.46 -9.17 0.13
CA HIS A 84 -9.31 -7.71 0.29
C HIS A 84 -8.10 -7.25 1.12
N SER A 85 -7.10 -8.11 1.30
CA SER A 85 -5.82 -7.72 1.89
C SER A 85 -5.02 -6.81 0.96
N VAL A 86 -4.21 -5.95 1.55
CA VAL A 86 -3.28 -5.09 0.83
C VAL A 86 -1.86 -5.59 1.07
N ILE A 87 -1.13 -5.83 -0.01
CA ILE A 87 0.27 -6.24 0.06
C ILE A 87 1.12 -5.12 -0.50
N ILE A 88 2.03 -4.62 0.32
CA ILE A 88 2.97 -3.55 -0.03
C ILE A 88 4.35 -4.14 -0.18
N ILE A 89 4.93 -3.98 -1.35
CA ILE A 89 6.27 -4.47 -1.67
C ILE A 89 7.15 -3.26 -1.95
N ASP A 90 8.14 -3.04 -1.10
CA ASP A 90 9.16 -2.01 -1.33
C ASP A 90 10.39 -2.61 -2.04
N GLU A 91 11.09 -1.78 -2.79
CA GLU A 91 12.32 -2.15 -3.48
C GLU A 91 12.21 -3.36 -4.43
N VAL A 92 11.11 -3.46 -5.14
CA VAL A 92 10.82 -4.57 -6.08
C VAL A 92 11.98 -4.83 -7.06
N GLY A 93 12.67 -3.78 -7.50
CA GLY A 93 13.79 -3.89 -8.44
C GLY A 93 15.04 -4.55 -7.86
N MET A 94 15.20 -4.60 -6.53
CA MET A 94 16.32 -5.31 -5.90
C MET A 94 16.05 -6.81 -5.78
N ILE A 95 14.77 -7.18 -5.73
CA ILE A 95 14.35 -8.57 -5.53
C ILE A 95 14.16 -9.27 -6.88
N TRP A 96 13.55 -8.55 -7.81
CA TRP A 96 13.20 -9.06 -9.14
C TRP A 96 13.89 -8.21 -10.21
N ASP A 97 15.16 -8.53 -10.49
CA ASP A 97 15.87 -7.89 -11.58
C ASP A 97 15.31 -8.39 -12.92
N ASN A 98 14.91 -7.46 -13.78
CA ASN A 98 14.42 -7.76 -15.12
C ASN A 98 15.43 -8.51 -15.99
N ARG A 99 16.72 -8.51 -15.60
CA ARG A 99 17.80 -9.19 -16.31
C ARG A 99 17.89 -10.67 -15.98
N ASP A 100 17.30 -11.10 -14.86
CA ASP A 100 17.32 -12.49 -14.42
C ASP A 100 15.92 -13.09 -14.39
N PHE A 101 15.36 -13.35 -15.56
CA PHE A 101 14.06 -14.01 -15.71
C PHE A 101 13.99 -15.42 -15.08
N LYS A 102 15.15 -16.04 -14.82
CA LYS A 102 15.21 -17.38 -14.25
C LYS A 102 14.99 -17.39 -12.74
N SER A 103 15.33 -16.29 -12.07
CA SER A 103 15.14 -16.14 -10.61
C SER A 103 13.70 -15.83 -10.22
N PHE A 104 12.84 -15.46 -11.18
CA PHE A 104 11.46 -15.13 -10.91
C PHE A 104 10.65 -16.39 -10.60
N ASN A 105 10.37 -16.60 -9.33
CA ASN A 105 9.64 -17.77 -8.86
C ASN A 105 8.29 -17.90 -9.59
N LYS A 106 8.00 -19.13 -10.07
CA LYS A 106 6.74 -19.42 -10.79
C LYS A 106 5.50 -19.10 -9.95
N ASP A 107 5.57 -19.30 -8.63
CA ASP A 107 4.46 -19.08 -7.71
C ASP A 107 4.11 -17.58 -7.62
N VAL A 108 5.12 -16.73 -7.53
CA VAL A 108 4.95 -15.27 -7.52
C VAL A 108 4.38 -14.78 -8.85
N ARG A 109 4.88 -15.31 -9.97
CA ARG A 109 4.36 -14.97 -11.30
C ARG A 109 2.90 -15.36 -11.45
N ASN A 110 2.54 -16.55 -11.01
CA ASN A 110 1.16 -17.03 -11.06
C ASN A 110 0.27 -16.21 -10.15
N TYR A 111 0.75 -15.84 -8.96
CA TYR A 111 0.03 -14.96 -8.04
C TYR A 111 -0.35 -13.65 -8.70
N PHE A 112 0.60 -12.97 -9.34
CA PHE A 112 0.31 -11.70 -10.04
C PHE A 112 -0.60 -11.86 -11.26
N LYS A 113 -0.48 -12.95 -12.00
CA LYS A 113 -1.36 -13.22 -13.15
C LYS A 113 -2.81 -13.53 -12.74
N LEU A 114 -2.98 -14.18 -11.59
CA LEU A 114 -4.28 -14.67 -11.13
C LEU A 114 -5.00 -13.70 -10.18
N GLN A 115 -4.40 -12.56 -9.86
CA GLN A 115 -5.01 -11.57 -8.94
C GLN A 115 -6.45 -11.18 -9.31
N GLY A 116 -6.77 -11.13 -10.59
CA GLY A 116 -8.13 -10.83 -11.06
C GLY A 116 -9.16 -11.93 -10.76
N HIS A 117 -8.73 -13.12 -10.41
CA HIS A 117 -9.59 -14.27 -10.12
C HIS A 117 -9.85 -14.47 -8.61
N TYR A 118 -9.04 -13.85 -7.75
CA TYR A 118 -9.22 -13.88 -6.30
C TYR A 118 -10.06 -12.67 -5.85
N LYS A 119 -11.34 -12.67 -6.18
CA LYS A 119 -12.30 -11.70 -5.65
C LYS A 119 -12.92 -12.21 -4.36
#